data_0a5db1faf2f774a6d0ffd5e2231c1474
#
_entry.id   0a5db1faf2f774a6d0ffd5e2231c1474
#
_cell.length_a   1.000
_cell.length_b   1.000
_cell.length_c   1.000
_cell.angle_alpha   90.00
_cell.angle_beta   90.00
_cell.angle_gamma   90.00
#
_symmetry.space_group_name_H-M   'P 1'
#
loop_
_entity.id
_entity.type
_entity.pdbx_description
1 polymer ?
#
loop_
_entity_poly.entity_id
_entity_poly.type
_entity_poly.pdbx_seq_one_letter_code
_entity_poly.pdbx_strand_id
1 'polypeptide(L)'
;MEKNGREGVETEEDEECTTHMKSSRQPFLRQFYVCTVCTSLYFVLGLCFGAPTVYIPQMRKEANATEPLTENMASWLSSILGYCSLPWVIILPILTQYIGRKIPFLIVTVLTTLSFIVFYCSTSPIHLLISEILQGVTLASNMTVLIVIIVEYSSPRYRGVFMMIESSIFFWGVWIANVTGTFTHWRNIAIIAFVCCIYSMTAIIMPESPSWLAMNGRFEECAKAHHWLKGFDKESEEELENLIKSQKEYLRQCATRVKSTSWYRIRIIKETATAKGFYQPLLLSMGVMSLYHFSGKLVCSMYAVDLISQITSSESAAYTGMLILDAVTILGMQVGCVLSKLINRRTLLLSSSAIGITFLFIISLYLYLVNLKVIMENKIVSIVLLTSFSVAITCGPMIMPSTIFGELIF
;
A
#
# COMPACT_ATOMS: atom_id res chain seq x y z
N MET A 1 -50.59 -0.61 42.37
CA MET A 1 -50.56 -1.18 41.00
C MET A 1 -49.75 -0.33 40.01
N GLU A 2 -48.66 0.32 40.48
CA GLU A 2 -47.91 1.30 39.65
C GLU A 2 -46.40 1.03 39.56
N LYS A 3 -45.91 -0.10 40.09
CA LYS A 3 -44.50 -0.47 40.05
C LYS A 3 -44.08 -1.41 38.90
N ASN A 4 -45.02 -2.15 38.29
CA ASN A 4 -44.71 -3.12 37.22
C ASN A 4 -44.68 -2.54 35.79
N GLY A 5 -45.03 -1.25 35.61
CA GLY A 5 -45.00 -0.62 34.28
C GLY A 5 -43.67 0.03 33.89
N ARG A 6 -42.82 0.34 34.88
CA ARG A 6 -41.52 1.00 34.59
C ARG A 6 -40.39 0.02 34.26
N GLU A 7 -40.39 -1.17 34.87
CA GLU A 7 -39.34 -2.17 34.58
C GLU A 7 -39.44 -2.78 33.17
N GLY A 8 -40.67 -2.86 32.59
CA GLY A 8 -40.85 -3.36 31.23
C GLY A 8 -40.47 -2.38 30.13
N VAL A 9 -40.57 -1.07 30.39
CA VAL A 9 -40.21 -0.02 29.43
C VAL A 9 -38.70 0.21 29.40
N GLU A 10 -38.04 0.15 30.56
CA GLU A 10 -36.55 0.29 30.63
C GLU A 10 -35.83 -0.89 29.98
N THR A 11 -36.36 -2.12 30.03
CA THR A 11 -35.78 -3.30 29.37
C THR A 11 -35.99 -3.28 27.86
N GLU A 12 -37.10 -2.78 27.33
CA GLU A 12 -37.36 -2.64 25.89
C GLU A 12 -36.52 -1.50 25.29
N GLU A 13 -36.38 -0.36 25.97
CA GLU A 13 -35.50 0.74 25.54
C GLU A 13 -34.02 0.34 25.57
N ASP A 14 -33.58 -0.44 26.56
CA ASP A 14 -32.19 -0.95 26.65
C ASP A 14 -31.94 -2.06 25.60
N GLU A 15 -32.90 -2.92 25.28
CA GLU A 15 -32.76 -3.89 24.18
C GLU A 15 -32.82 -3.23 22.81
N GLU A 16 -33.66 -2.23 22.60
CA GLU A 16 -33.72 -1.44 21.38
C GLU A 16 -32.43 -0.61 21.19
N CYS A 17 -31.92 0.01 22.26
CA CYS A 17 -30.62 0.74 22.25
C CYS A 17 -29.44 -0.20 22.00
N THR A 18 -29.42 -1.39 22.58
CA THR A 18 -28.35 -2.39 22.34
C THR A 18 -28.45 -3.02 20.96
N THR A 19 -29.64 -3.22 20.40
CA THR A 19 -29.85 -3.67 19.01
C THR A 19 -29.46 -2.59 18.00
N HIS A 20 -29.82 -1.32 18.24
CA HIS A 20 -29.37 -0.19 17.42
C HIS A 20 -27.86 0.00 17.48
N MET A 21 -27.23 -0.12 18.65
CA MET A 21 -25.76 -0.05 18.78
C MET A 21 -25.05 -1.24 18.12
N LYS A 22 -25.60 -2.46 18.18
CA LYS A 22 -25.11 -3.62 17.44
C LYS A 22 -25.26 -3.46 15.93
N SER A 23 -26.39 -2.92 15.47
CA SER A 23 -26.64 -2.63 14.05
C SER A 23 -25.66 -1.60 13.50
N SER A 24 -25.32 -0.56 14.26
CA SER A 24 -24.39 0.50 13.85
C SER A 24 -22.92 0.06 13.77
N ARG A 25 -22.51 -1.00 14.48
CA ARG A 25 -21.12 -1.49 14.47
C ARG A 25 -20.82 -2.50 13.35
N GLN A 26 -21.80 -3.25 12.90
CA GLN A 26 -21.61 -4.29 11.88
C GLN A 26 -21.08 -3.76 10.53
N PRO A 27 -21.61 -2.66 9.97
CA PRO A 27 -21.09 -2.10 8.72
C PRO A 27 -19.62 -1.69 8.83
N PHE A 28 -19.24 -1.06 9.94
CA PHE A 28 -17.83 -0.69 10.17
C PHE A 28 -16.92 -1.93 10.23
N LEU A 29 -17.33 -2.98 10.93
CA LEU A 29 -16.56 -4.22 11.04
C LEU A 29 -16.38 -4.91 9.69
N ARG A 30 -17.39 -4.87 8.81
CA ARG A 30 -17.31 -5.43 7.46
C ARG A 30 -16.36 -4.62 6.56
N GLN A 31 -16.43 -3.28 6.61
CA GLN A 31 -15.48 -2.42 5.91
C GLN A 31 -14.05 -2.60 6.45
N PHE A 32 -13.90 -2.69 7.76
CA PHE A 32 -12.61 -2.96 8.40
C PHE A 32 -12.06 -4.33 7.99
N TYR A 33 -12.91 -5.37 7.92
CA TYR A 33 -12.50 -6.69 7.43
C TYR A 33 -11.98 -6.62 5.98
N VAL A 34 -12.70 -5.96 5.07
CA VAL A 34 -12.24 -5.77 3.69
C VAL A 34 -10.90 -5.04 3.66
N CYS A 35 -10.76 -3.98 4.46
CA CYS A 35 -9.51 -3.23 4.58
C CYS A 35 -8.37 -4.14 5.05
N THR A 36 -8.56 -4.95 6.10
CA THR A 36 -7.51 -5.83 6.63
C THR A 36 -7.12 -6.95 5.67
N VAL A 37 -8.07 -7.46 4.89
CA VAL A 37 -7.80 -8.44 3.81
C VAL A 37 -6.94 -7.80 2.71
N CYS A 38 -7.23 -6.58 2.30
CA CYS A 38 -6.39 -5.86 1.33
C CYS A 38 -5.02 -5.51 1.91
N THR A 39 -4.97 -4.97 3.12
CA THR A 39 -3.71 -4.59 3.76
C THR A 39 -2.79 -5.77 4.05
N SER A 40 -3.32 -7.00 4.16
CA SER A 40 -2.48 -8.19 4.27
C SER A 40 -1.64 -8.43 3.02
N LEU A 41 -2.12 -8.14 1.81
CA LEU A 41 -1.31 -8.17 0.59
C LEU A 41 -0.32 -7.00 0.49
N TYR A 42 -0.66 -5.82 1.03
CA TYR A 42 0.32 -4.74 1.20
C TYR A 42 1.45 -5.12 2.12
N PHE A 43 1.14 -5.82 3.21
CA PHE A 43 2.16 -6.37 4.10
C PHE A 43 3.06 -7.37 3.36
N VAL A 44 2.47 -8.28 2.57
CA VAL A 44 3.22 -9.23 1.73
C VAL A 44 4.12 -8.52 0.72
N LEU A 45 3.65 -7.43 0.10
CA LEU A 45 4.50 -6.61 -0.76
C LEU A 45 5.70 -6.04 0.01
N GLY A 46 5.48 -5.60 1.26
CA GLY A 46 6.57 -5.19 2.15
C GLY A 46 7.59 -6.31 2.38
N LEU A 47 7.13 -7.55 2.58
CA LEU A 47 8.02 -8.71 2.67
C LEU A 47 8.85 -8.91 1.38
N CYS A 48 8.24 -8.74 0.19
CA CYS A 48 8.96 -8.82 -1.09
C CYS A 48 10.07 -7.77 -1.19
N PHE A 49 9.84 -6.55 -0.72
CA PHE A 49 10.84 -5.48 -0.76
C PHE A 49 11.95 -5.63 0.28
N GLY A 50 11.63 -6.17 1.46
CA GLY A 50 12.60 -6.42 2.52
C GLY A 50 13.45 -7.69 2.30
N ALA A 51 12.91 -8.70 1.64
CA ALA A 51 13.59 -9.98 1.48
C ALA A 51 14.98 -9.88 0.81
N PRO A 52 15.18 -9.12 -0.30
CA PRO A 52 16.49 -9.01 -0.95
C PRO A 52 17.60 -8.47 -0.04
N THR A 53 17.30 -7.55 0.87
CA THR A 53 18.25 -6.96 1.81
C THR A 53 18.88 -8.01 2.74
N VAL A 54 18.18 -9.09 3.00
CA VAL A 54 18.64 -10.14 3.95
C VAL A 54 19.03 -11.43 3.24
N TYR A 55 18.33 -11.88 2.19
CA TYR A 55 18.70 -13.14 1.53
C TYR A 55 19.96 -13.00 0.66
N ILE A 56 20.20 -11.86 0.02
CA ILE A 56 21.41 -11.65 -0.81
C ILE A 56 22.68 -11.82 0.02
N PRO A 57 22.86 -11.16 1.18
CA PRO A 57 24.04 -11.38 2.02
C PRO A 57 24.11 -12.80 2.60
N GLN A 58 23.00 -13.40 2.98
CA GLN A 58 23.00 -14.78 3.50
C GLN A 58 23.43 -15.77 2.42
N MET A 59 22.89 -15.65 1.20
CA MET A 59 23.30 -16.51 0.09
C MET A 59 24.79 -16.35 -0.27
N ARG A 60 25.34 -15.13 -0.20
CA ARG A 60 26.78 -14.91 -0.40
C ARG A 60 27.62 -15.67 0.63
N LYS A 61 27.11 -15.82 1.87
CA LYS A 61 27.79 -16.57 2.94
C LYS A 61 27.61 -18.07 2.80
N GLU A 62 26.43 -18.51 2.36
CA GLU A 62 26.11 -19.94 2.16
C GLU A 62 26.74 -20.51 0.89
N ALA A 63 27.06 -19.68 -0.09
CA ALA A 63 27.70 -20.07 -1.35
C ALA A 63 29.13 -20.54 -1.12
N ASN A 64 29.28 -21.81 -0.68
CA ASN A 64 30.53 -22.51 -0.82
C ASN A 64 30.86 -22.62 -2.32
N ALA A 65 31.93 -21.98 -2.76
CA ALA A 65 32.75 -22.14 -3.97
C ALA A 65 32.14 -22.64 -5.31
N THR A 66 30.98 -23.28 -5.33
CA THR A 66 30.41 -23.93 -6.54
C THR A 66 29.52 -23.01 -7.39
N GLU A 67 28.79 -22.07 -6.80
CA GLU A 67 28.04 -21.04 -7.54
C GLU A 67 28.04 -19.70 -6.77
N PRO A 68 29.08 -18.89 -6.92
CA PRO A 68 29.14 -17.57 -6.27
C PRO A 68 28.04 -16.67 -6.85
N LEU A 69 27.27 -16.02 -5.98
CA LEU A 69 26.30 -15.00 -6.38
C LEU A 69 27.06 -13.83 -7.01
N THR A 70 26.96 -13.68 -8.33
CA THR A 70 27.63 -12.57 -9.06
C THR A 70 26.96 -11.24 -8.73
N GLU A 71 27.71 -10.14 -8.79
CA GLU A 71 27.18 -8.77 -8.59
C GLU A 71 26.01 -8.47 -9.54
N ASN A 72 26.10 -8.92 -10.79
CA ASN A 72 25.01 -8.77 -11.77
C ASN A 72 23.75 -9.51 -11.33
N MET A 73 23.86 -10.72 -10.80
CA MET A 73 22.70 -11.49 -10.31
C MET A 73 22.07 -10.82 -9.08
N ALA A 74 22.88 -10.31 -8.15
CA ALA A 74 22.39 -9.57 -6.99
C ALA A 74 21.63 -8.29 -7.43
N SER A 75 22.13 -7.58 -8.42
CA SER A 75 21.46 -6.40 -9.00
C SER A 75 20.12 -6.78 -9.66
N TRP A 76 20.08 -7.89 -10.42
CA TRP A 76 18.83 -8.40 -10.99
C TRP A 76 17.82 -8.79 -9.91
N LEU A 77 18.22 -9.53 -8.90
CA LEU A 77 17.35 -9.93 -7.77
C LEU A 77 16.74 -8.73 -7.03
N SER A 78 17.46 -7.61 -6.95
CA SER A 78 16.96 -6.39 -6.30
C SER A 78 16.02 -5.57 -7.19
N SER A 79 16.05 -5.71 -8.52
CA SER A 79 15.35 -4.82 -9.45
C SER A 79 14.25 -5.47 -10.29
N ILE A 80 14.32 -6.78 -10.50
CA ILE A 80 13.43 -7.50 -11.42
C ILE A 80 11.95 -7.41 -11.05
N LEU A 81 11.64 -7.35 -9.75
CA LEU A 81 10.29 -7.15 -9.23
C LEU A 81 9.61 -5.93 -9.87
N GLY A 82 10.33 -4.80 -9.95
CA GLY A 82 9.85 -3.57 -10.57
C GLY A 82 9.57 -3.74 -12.07
N TYR A 83 10.51 -4.31 -12.81
CA TYR A 83 10.34 -4.51 -14.26
C TYR A 83 9.19 -5.47 -14.59
N CYS A 84 9.06 -6.56 -13.86
CA CYS A 84 8.02 -7.56 -14.08
C CYS A 84 6.63 -7.10 -13.64
N SER A 85 6.51 -6.04 -12.86
CA SER A 85 5.22 -5.43 -12.53
C SER A 85 4.59 -4.66 -13.70
N LEU A 86 5.38 -4.11 -14.64
CA LEU A 86 4.91 -3.23 -15.70
C LEU A 86 3.79 -3.85 -16.58
N PRO A 87 3.89 -5.09 -17.09
CA PRO A 87 2.80 -5.70 -17.83
C PRO A 87 1.51 -5.82 -17.00
N TRP A 88 1.65 -6.16 -15.71
CA TRP A 88 0.52 -6.35 -14.81
C TRP A 88 -0.20 -5.03 -14.46
N VAL A 89 0.52 -3.89 -14.42
CA VAL A 89 -0.10 -2.57 -14.25
C VAL A 89 -1.09 -2.25 -15.36
N ILE A 90 -0.92 -2.82 -16.57
CA ILE A 90 -1.85 -2.66 -17.68
C ILE A 90 -2.93 -3.74 -17.65
N ILE A 91 -2.55 -5.00 -17.40
CA ILE A 91 -3.46 -6.15 -17.46
C ILE A 91 -4.50 -6.09 -16.32
N LEU A 92 -4.09 -5.80 -15.09
CA LEU A 92 -4.99 -5.84 -13.94
C LEU A 92 -6.13 -4.83 -14.00
N PRO A 93 -5.95 -3.54 -14.37
CA PRO A 93 -7.08 -2.62 -14.54
C PRO A 93 -8.07 -3.08 -15.63
N ILE A 94 -7.58 -3.64 -16.73
CA ILE A 94 -8.43 -4.21 -17.77
C ILE A 94 -9.23 -5.37 -17.18
N LEU A 95 -8.58 -6.28 -16.48
CA LEU A 95 -9.23 -7.44 -15.87
C LEU A 95 -10.29 -7.02 -14.84
N THR A 96 -9.98 -6.04 -13.98
CA THR A 96 -10.93 -5.51 -12.99
C THR A 96 -12.15 -4.84 -13.62
N GLN A 97 -12.00 -4.26 -14.79
CA GLN A 97 -13.11 -3.64 -15.50
C GLN A 97 -14.10 -4.70 -16.03
N TYR A 98 -13.61 -5.82 -16.56
CA TYR A 98 -14.46 -6.85 -17.19
C TYR A 98 -15.00 -7.88 -16.20
N ILE A 99 -14.22 -8.34 -15.23
CA ILE A 99 -14.55 -9.48 -14.35
C ILE A 99 -14.99 -9.03 -12.94
N GLY A 100 -14.78 -7.78 -12.58
CA GLY A 100 -15.04 -7.26 -11.24
C GLY A 100 -13.76 -7.08 -10.43
N ARG A 101 -13.90 -6.76 -9.14
CA ARG A 101 -12.76 -6.47 -8.26
C ARG A 101 -12.31 -7.71 -7.48
N LYS A 102 -13.26 -8.52 -7.07
CA LYS A 102 -13.03 -9.71 -6.23
C LYS A 102 -12.20 -10.78 -6.94
N ILE A 103 -12.53 -11.12 -8.19
CA ILE A 103 -11.85 -12.21 -8.91
C ILE A 103 -10.38 -11.85 -9.21
N PRO A 104 -10.05 -10.68 -9.76
CA PRO A 104 -8.65 -10.27 -9.93
C PRO A 104 -7.84 -10.26 -8.64
N PHE A 105 -8.45 -9.83 -7.51
CA PHE A 105 -7.81 -9.90 -6.21
C PHE A 105 -7.45 -11.35 -5.82
N LEU A 106 -8.36 -12.29 -6.01
CA LEU A 106 -8.11 -13.70 -5.72
C LEU A 106 -7.04 -14.30 -6.65
N ILE A 107 -7.05 -13.95 -7.95
CA ILE A 107 -6.01 -14.38 -8.89
C ILE A 107 -4.63 -13.88 -8.42
N VAL A 108 -4.53 -12.60 -8.06
CA VAL A 108 -3.29 -12.04 -7.53
C VAL A 108 -2.84 -12.80 -6.28
N THR A 109 -3.76 -13.07 -5.35
CA THR A 109 -3.42 -13.80 -4.12
C THR A 109 -2.91 -15.20 -4.40
N VAL A 110 -3.50 -15.92 -5.36
CA VAL A 110 -3.02 -17.25 -5.80
C VAL A 110 -1.62 -17.16 -6.41
N LEU A 111 -1.39 -16.22 -7.33
CA LEU A 111 -0.10 -16.02 -7.97
C LEU A 111 0.99 -15.62 -6.95
N THR A 112 0.65 -14.77 -5.99
CA THR A 112 1.54 -14.40 -4.89
C THR A 112 1.87 -15.62 -4.02
N THR A 113 0.88 -16.46 -3.72
CA THR A 113 1.11 -17.69 -2.97
C THR A 113 2.07 -18.64 -3.71
N LEU A 114 1.85 -18.81 -5.02
CA LEU A 114 2.73 -19.63 -5.87
C LEU A 114 4.16 -19.07 -5.91
N SER A 115 4.32 -17.75 -5.96
CA SER A 115 5.65 -17.14 -5.95
C SER A 115 6.40 -17.45 -4.64
N PHE A 116 5.72 -17.40 -3.49
CA PHE A 116 6.34 -17.75 -2.21
C PHE A 116 6.58 -19.25 -2.03
N ILE A 117 5.83 -20.13 -2.70
CA ILE A 117 6.18 -21.55 -2.77
C ILE A 117 7.53 -21.72 -3.49
N VAL A 118 7.71 -21.08 -4.63
CA VAL A 118 8.99 -21.08 -5.37
C VAL A 118 10.11 -20.48 -4.51
N PHE A 119 9.83 -19.37 -3.80
CA PHE A 119 10.78 -18.73 -2.88
C PHE A 119 11.24 -19.71 -1.79
N TYR A 120 10.32 -20.38 -1.11
CA TYR A 120 10.61 -21.32 -0.03
C TYR A 120 11.42 -22.54 -0.51
N CYS A 121 11.06 -23.09 -1.68
CA CYS A 121 11.70 -24.25 -2.29
C CYS A 121 13.00 -23.89 -3.05
N SER A 122 13.39 -22.62 -3.10
CA SER A 122 14.54 -22.20 -3.89
C SER A 122 15.85 -22.77 -3.37
N THR A 123 16.66 -23.29 -4.28
CA THR A 123 18.00 -23.85 -4.01
C THR A 123 19.11 -23.13 -4.77
N SER A 124 18.73 -22.29 -5.73
CA SER A 124 19.67 -21.52 -6.57
C SER A 124 19.21 -20.08 -6.75
N PRO A 125 20.11 -19.13 -7.10
CA PRO A 125 19.76 -17.76 -7.40
C PRO A 125 18.72 -17.62 -8.53
N ILE A 126 18.72 -18.56 -9.47
CA ILE A 126 17.74 -18.57 -10.59
C ILE A 126 16.33 -18.86 -10.08
N HIS A 127 16.15 -19.74 -9.12
CA HIS A 127 14.84 -20.01 -8.52
C HIS A 127 14.30 -18.78 -7.79
N LEU A 128 15.17 -18.02 -7.10
CA LEU A 128 14.79 -16.75 -6.48
C LEU A 128 14.41 -15.73 -7.53
N LEU A 129 15.15 -15.63 -8.64
CA LEU A 129 14.81 -14.73 -9.75
C LEU A 129 13.42 -15.05 -10.32
N ILE A 130 13.08 -16.34 -10.50
CA ILE A 130 11.75 -16.76 -10.94
C ILE A 130 10.68 -16.34 -9.92
N SER A 131 10.95 -16.49 -8.64
CA SER A 131 10.05 -16.02 -7.58
C SER A 131 9.81 -14.52 -7.65
N GLU A 132 10.86 -13.72 -7.79
CA GLU A 132 10.77 -12.24 -7.89
C GLU A 132 10.00 -11.82 -9.17
N ILE A 133 10.18 -12.53 -10.29
CA ILE A 133 9.39 -12.31 -11.51
C ILE A 133 7.89 -12.51 -11.24
N LEU A 134 7.53 -13.59 -10.57
CA LEU A 134 6.14 -13.87 -10.22
C LEU A 134 5.58 -12.86 -9.20
N GLN A 135 6.39 -12.39 -8.27
CA GLN A 135 6.00 -11.37 -7.29
C GLN A 135 5.70 -10.00 -7.93
N GLY A 136 6.13 -9.75 -9.17
CA GLY A 136 5.79 -8.55 -9.92
C GLY A 136 4.28 -8.29 -10.00
N VAL A 137 3.44 -9.32 -10.01
CA VAL A 137 1.97 -9.18 -9.97
C VAL A 137 1.51 -8.54 -8.66
N THR A 138 2.17 -8.86 -7.54
CA THR A 138 1.84 -8.31 -6.22
C THR A 138 2.09 -6.80 -6.19
N LEU A 139 3.23 -6.34 -6.72
CA LEU A 139 3.52 -4.91 -6.83
C LEU A 139 2.49 -4.19 -7.71
N ALA A 140 2.16 -4.73 -8.88
CA ALA A 140 1.17 -4.14 -9.77
C ALA A 140 -0.22 -4.06 -9.13
N SER A 141 -0.63 -5.10 -8.40
CA SER A 141 -1.94 -5.14 -7.74
C SER A 141 -2.08 -4.07 -6.66
N ASN A 142 -1.02 -3.76 -5.94
CA ASN A 142 -1.01 -2.69 -4.94
C ASN A 142 -1.27 -1.31 -5.57
N MET A 143 -0.76 -1.09 -6.78
CA MET A 143 -0.94 0.18 -7.50
C MET A 143 -2.29 0.26 -8.24
N THR A 144 -3.02 -0.83 -8.37
CA THR A 144 -4.22 -0.90 -9.21
C THR A 144 -5.43 -1.47 -8.48
N VAL A 145 -5.43 -2.76 -8.17
CA VAL A 145 -6.60 -3.49 -7.66
C VAL A 145 -6.92 -3.11 -6.23
N LEU A 146 -5.91 -3.08 -5.36
CA LEU A 146 -6.11 -2.90 -3.91
C LEU A 146 -6.60 -1.50 -3.57
N ILE A 147 -6.04 -0.47 -4.19
CA ILE A 147 -6.49 0.91 -4.01
C ILE A 147 -7.97 1.04 -4.39
N VAL A 148 -8.36 0.49 -5.55
CA VAL A 148 -9.74 0.54 -6.02
C VAL A 148 -10.69 -0.18 -5.05
N ILE A 149 -10.31 -1.36 -4.55
CA ILE A 149 -11.13 -2.08 -3.58
C ILE A 149 -11.30 -1.24 -2.30
N ILE A 150 -10.23 -0.72 -1.72
CA ILE A 150 -10.33 0.07 -0.49
C ILE A 150 -11.22 1.29 -0.69
N VAL A 151 -11.11 1.97 -1.83
CA VAL A 151 -11.92 3.16 -2.13
C VAL A 151 -13.39 2.82 -2.36
N GLU A 152 -13.71 1.77 -3.13
CA GLU A 152 -15.08 1.40 -3.47
C GLU A 152 -15.84 0.72 -2.31
N TYR A 153 -15.13 0.02 -1.42
CA TYR A 153 -15.74 -0.72 -0.31
C TYR A 153 -15.78 0.09 1.00
N SER A 154 -15.04 1.19 1.10
CA SER A 154 -15.07 2.03 2.29
C SER A 154 -16.00 3.24 2.14
N SER A 155 -16.63 3.62 3.26
CA SER A 155 -17.38 4.88 3.33
C SER A 155 -16.43 6.08 3.27
N PRO A 156 -16.87 7.22 2.71
CA PRO A 156 -16.04 8.44 2.58
C PRO A 156 -15.39 8.86 3.91
N ARG A 157 -16.11 8.66 5.02
CA ARG A 157 -15.66 8.98 6.39
C ARG A 157 -14.40 8.23 6.81
N TYR A 158 -14.25 6.94 6.41
CA TYR A 158 -13.16 6.07 6.85
C TYR A 158 -12.08 5.88 5.80
N ARG A 159 -12.34 6.22 4.53
CA ARG A 159 -11.47 6.01 3.38
C ARG A 159 -10.06 6.53 3.61
N GLY A 160 -9.92 7.79 4.03
CA GLY A 160 -8.60 8.39 4.27
C GLY A 160 -7.79 7.68 5.37
N VAL A 161 -8.46 7.19 6.41
CA VAL A 161 -7.80 6.43 7.48
C VAL A 161 -7.32 5.07 6.97
N PHE A 162 -8.14 4.36 6.19
CA PHE A 162 -7.77 3.07 5.63
C PHE A 162 -6.59 3.18 4.65
N MET A 163 -6.55 4.21 3.81
CA MET A 163 -5.43 4.48 2.91
C MET A 163 -4.12 4.78 3.66
N MET A 164 -4.20 5.48 4.80
CA MET A 164 -3.02 5.73 5.64
C MET A 164 -2.52 4.45 6.34
N ILE A 165 -3.44 3.61 6.84
CA ILE A 165 -3.11 2.31 7.44
C ILE A 165 -2.39 1.43 6.41
N GLU A 166 -2.92 1.36 5.19
CA GLU A 166 -2.36 0.62 4.08
C GLU A 166 -0.89 1.00 3.80
N SER A 167 -0.62 2.29 3.62
CA SER A 167 0.74 2.79 3.39
C SER A 167 1.71 2.44 4.53
N SER A 168 1.24 2.47 5.77
CA SER A 168 2.04 2.12 6.94
C SER A 168 2.34 0.62 7.01
N ILE A 169 1.39 -0.23 6.68
CA ILE A 169 1.52 -1.70 6.76
C ILE A 169 2.57 -2.24 5.79
N PHE A 170 2.77 -1.59 4.63
CA PHE A 170 3.87 -1.92 3.73
C PHE A 170 5.23 -1.88 4.44
N PHE A 171 5.51 -0.82 5.21
CA PHE A 171 6.79 -0.69 5.94
C PHE A 171 6.91 -1.65 7.13
N TRP A 172 5.79 -2.02 7.76
CA TRP A 172 5.78 -3.12 8.72
C TRP A 172 6.22 -4.44 8.06
N GLY A 173 5.78 -4.70 6.81
CA GLY A 173 6.22 -5.85 6.04
C GLY A 173 7.72 -5.84 5.77
N VAL A 174 8.28 -4.71 5.34
CA VAL A 174 9.73 -4.54 5.13
C VAL A 174 10.50 -4.83 6.42
N TRP A 175 10.08 -4.22 7.52
CA TRP A 175 10.73 -4.39 8.82
C TRP A 175 10.68 -5.84 9.31
N ILE A 176 9.53 -6.50 9.22
CA ILE A 176 9.38 -7.92 9.61
C ILE A 176 10.24 -8.83 8.73
N ALA A 177 10.37 -8.57 7.42
CA ALA A 177 11.28 -9.32 6.56
C ALA A 177 12.73 -9.17 7.02
N ASN A 178 13.15 -7.93 7.33
CA ASN A 178 14.50 -7.63 7.79
C ASN A 178 14.77 -8.24 9.18
N VAL A 179 13.82 -8.17 10.13
CA VAL A 179 13.92 -8.84 11.43
C VAL A 179 14.04 -10.34 11.25
N THR A 180 13.14 -10.94 10.46
CA THR A 180 13.13 -12.40 10.24
C THR A 180 14.43 -12.87 9.63
N GLY A 181 14.90 -12.19 8.56
CA GLY A 181 16.14 -12.58 7.91
C GLY A 181 17.40 -12.28 8.74
N THR A 182 17.37 -11.31 9.66
CA THR A 182 18.50 -11.02 10.54
C THR A 182 18.67 -12.08 11.63
N PHE A 183 17.57 -12.53 12.24
CA PHE A 183 17.61 -13.44 13.38
C PHE A 183 17.37 -14.90 13.02
N THR A 184 16.82 -15.16 11.82
CA THR A 184 16.53 -16.53 11.36
C THR A 184 16.92 -16.68 9.89
N HIS A 185 16.70 -17.88 9.35
CA HIS A 185 16.96 -18.16 7.95
C HIS A 185 15.95 -17.39 7.06
N TRP A 186 16.40 -16.78 5.97
CA TRP A 186 15.58 -15.97 5.06
C TRP A 186 14.35 -16.69 4.50
N ARG A 187 14.36 -18.03 4.36
CA ARG A 187 13.18 -18.81 3.91
C ARG A 187 11.98 -18.67 4.83
N ASN A 188 12.19 -18.33 6.11
CA ASN A 188 11.09 -18.15 7.07
C ASN A 188 10.19 -16.95 6.71
N ILE A 189 10.66 -16.02 5.90
CA ILE A 189 9.85 -14.93 5.34
C ILE A 189 8.64 -15.50 4.57
N ALA A 190 8.84 -16.61 3.82
CA ALA A 190 7.76 -17.26 3.08
C ALA A 190 6.65 -17.80 4.00
N ILE A 191 6.98 -18.27 5.20
CA ILE A 191 5.98 -18.78 6.15
C ILE A 191 5.04 -17.68 6.58
N ILE A 192 5.58 -16.48 6.86
CA ILE A 192 4.80 -15.30 7.21
C ILE A 192 3.91 -14.89 6.02
N ALA A 193 4.48 -14.88 4.81
CA ALA A 193 3.73 -14.58 3.59
C ALA A 193 2.58 -15.58 3.36
N PHE A 194 2.77 -16.88 3.63
CA PHE A 194 1.70 -17.88 3.52
C PHE A 194 0.53 -17.60 4.46
N VAL A 195 0.82 -17.26 5.72
CA VAL A 195 -0.24 -16.89 6.69
C VAL A 195 -1.05 -15.70 6.16
N CYS A 196 -0.38 -14.67 5.66
CA CYS A 196 -1.04 -13.49 5.08
C CYS A 196 -1.83 -13.85 3.81
N CYS A 197 -1.31 -14.68 2.93
CA CYS A 197 -2.00 -15.13 1.72
C CYS A 197 -3.24 -15.96 2.05
N ILE A 198 -3.17 -16.88 3.02
CA ILE A 198 -4.32 -17.66 3.50
C ILE A 198 -5.40 -16.71 4.04
N TYR A 199 -5.00 -15.69 4.81
CA TYR A 199 -5.94 -14.68 5.28
C TYR A 199 -6.54 -13.89 4.10
N SER A 200 -5.74 -13.49 3.10
CA SER A 200 -6.22 -12.80 1.90
C SER A 200 -7.22 -13.64 1.08
N MET A 201 -7.07 -14.99 1.08
CA MET A 201 -8.02 -15.89 0.43
C MET A 201 -9.44 -15.81 1.02
N THR A 202 -9.59 -15.35 2.27
CA THR A 202 -10.92 -15.13 2.86
C THR A 202 -11.74 -14.09 2.10
N ALA A 203 -11.13 -13.31 1.17
CA ALA A 203 -11.84 -12.46 0.22
C ALA A 203 -12.95 -13.18 -0.57
N ILE A 204 -12.95 -14.50 -0.62
CA ILE A 204 -14.05 -15.29 -1.19
C ILE A 204 -15.38 -14.97 -0.52
N ILE A 205 -15.40 -14.58 0.75
CA ILE A 205 -16.61 -14.25 1.52
C ILE A 205 -17.14 -12.84 1.17
N MET A 206 -16.28 -11.95 0.67
CA MET A 206 -16.70 -10.58 0.32
C MET A 206 -17.66 -10.57 -0.88
N PRO A 207 -18.67 -9.69 -0.87
CA PRO A 207 -19.48 -9.43 -2.08
C PRO A 207 -18.62 -8.75 -3.15
N GLU A 208 -19.12 -8.68 -4.38
CA GLU A 208 -18.51 -7.88 -5.44
C GLU A 208 -18.75 -6.39 -5.16
N SER A 209 -17.91 -5.53 -5.78
CA SER A 209 -18.02 -4.08 -5.60
C SER A 209 -19.39 -3.53 -6.00
N PRO A 210 -20.06 -2.75 -5.11
CA PRO A 210 -21.32 -2.09 -5.44
C PRO A 210 -21.18 -1.16 -6.65
N SER A 211 -20.08 -0.42 -6.75
CA SER A 211 -19.79 0.50 -7.85
C SER A 211 -19.68 -0.25 -9.18
N TRP A 212 -18.96 -1.38 -9.20
CA TRP A 212 -18.82 -2.20 -10.41
C TRP A 212 -20.15 -2.85 -10.82
N LEU A 213 -20.93 -3.34 -9.86
CA LEU A 213 -22.25 -3.91 -10.13
C LEU A 213 -23.19 -2.87 -10.73
N ALA A 214 -23.18 -1.64 -10.22
CA ALA A 214 -23.96 -0.54 -10.77
C ALA A 214 -23.52 -0.17 -12.20
N MET A 215 -22.20 -0.12 -12.46
CA MET A 215 -21.64 0.14 -13.81
C MET A 215 -22.08 -0.91 -14.84
N ASN A 216 -22.30 -2.16 -14.41
CA ASN A 216 -22.76 -3.24 -15.27
C ASN A 216 -24.30 -3.37 -15.30
N GLY A 217 -25.06 -2.45 -14.69
CA GLY A 217 -26.51 -2.45 -14.70
C GLY A 217 -27.16 -3.47 -13.75
N ARG A 218 -26.36 -4.15 -12.90
CA ARG A 218 -26.82 -5.18 -11.93
C ARG A 218 -27.27 -4.51 -10.62
N PHE A 219 -28.33 -3.67 -10.69
CA PHE A 219 -28.74 -2.79 -9.59
C PHE A 219 -29.23 -3.53 -8.34
N GLU A 220 -29.91 -4.68 -8.50
CA GLU A 220 -30.38 -5.48 -7.34
C GLU A 220 -29.20 -6.06 -6.55
N GLU A 221 -28.19 -6.57 -7.24
CA GLU A 221 -26.99 -7.09 -6.60
C GLU A 221 -26.13 -5.96 -6.01
N CYS A 222 -26.10 -4.80 -6.67
CA CYS A 222 -25.50 -3.59 -6.15
C CYS A 222 -26.11 -3.21 -4.79
N ALA A 223 -27.46 -3.18 -4.68
CA ALA A 223 -28.14 -2.87 -3.43
C ALA A 223 -27.79 -3.89 -2.33
N LYS A 224 -27.82 -5.19 -2.63
CA LYS A 224 -27.44 -6.25 -1.69
C LYS A 224 -25.99 -6.10 -1.19
N ALA A 225 -25.07 -5.84 -2.10
CA ALA A 225 -23.66 -5.66 -1.76
C ALA A 225 -23.42 -4.39 -0.92
N HIS A 226 -24.12 -3.30 -1.26
CA HIS A 226 -24.05 -2.04 -0.55
C HIS A 226 -24.59 -2.17 0.89
N HIS A 227 -25.77 -2.79 1.07
CA HIS A 227 -26.35 -3.05 2.38
C HIS A 227 -25.47 -3.98 3.24
N TRP A 228 -24.83 -4.96 2.61
CA TRP A 228 -23.86 -5.80 3.32
C TRP A 228 -22.68 -4.97 3.85
N LEU A 229 -22.17 -4.02 3.07
CA LEU A 229 -21.00 -3.20 3.43
C LEU A 229 -21.32 -2.06 4.39
N LYS A 230 -22.38 -1.30 4.10
CA LYS A 230 -22.67 -0.01 4.74
C LYS A 230 -23.93 -0.01 5.60
N GLY A 231 -24.71 -1.12 5.61
CA GLY A 231 -25.96 -1.24 6.39
C GLY A 231 -27.12 -0.52 5.73
N PHE A 232 -28.12 -0.18 6.56
CA PHE A 232 -29.40 0.40 6.15
C PHE A 232 -29.61 1.81 6.74
N ASP A 233 -28.55 2.49 7.15
CA ASP A 233 -28.64 3.84 7.70
C ASP A 233 -29.09 4.83 6.61
N LYS A 234 -29.76 5.90 6.99
CA LYS A 234 -30.32 6.89 6.06
C LYS A 234 -29.24 7.47 5.12
N GLU A 235 -28.07 7.75 5.65
CA GLU A 235 -26.91 8.25 4.87
C GLU A 235 -26.46 7.21 3.83
N SER A 236 -26.47 5.93 4.20
CA SER A 236 -26.14 4.81 3.31
C SER A 236 -27.15 4.63 2.19
N GLU A 237 -28.46 4.77 2.48
CA GLU A 237 -29.52 4.69 1.48
C GLU A 237 -29.44 5.86 0.48
N GLU A 238 -29.21 7.07 0.95
CA GLU A 238 -29.00 8.23 0.08
C GLU A 238 -27.78 8.06 -0.84
N GLU A 239 -26.69 7.48 -0.32
CA GLU A 239 -25.49 7.15 -1.12
C GLU A 239 -25.82 6.10 -2.19
N LEU A 240 -26.55 5.04 -1.85
CA LEU A 240 -26.98 3.99 -2.78
C LEU A 240 -27.87 4.56 -3.90
N GLU A 241 -28.87 5.38 -3.53
CA GLU A 241 -29.78 5.98 -4.49
C GLU A 241 -29.03 6.90 -5.46
N ASN A 242 -28.13 7.72 -4.96
CA ASN A 242 -27.27 8.60 -5.78
C ASN A 242 -26.38 7.78 -6.72
N LEU A 243 -25.77 6.70 -6.24
CA LEU A 243 -24.96 5.79 -7.05
C LEU A 243 -25.78 5.19 -8.19
N ILE A 244 -26.94 4.64 -7.90
CA ILE A 244 -27.83 4.00 -8.89
C ILE A 244 -28.32 5.05 -9.91
N LYS A 245 -28.73 6.22 -9.44
CA LYS A 245 -29.24 7.30 -10.30
C LYS A 245 -28.18 7.79 -11.28
N SER A 246 -26.98 8.08 -10.80
CA SER A 246 -25.87 8.53 -11.63
C SER A 246 -25.47 7.50 -12.68
N GLN A 247 -25.44 6.20 -12.29
CA GLN A 247 -25.08 5.13 -13.23
C GLN A 247 -26.18 4.84 -14.26
N LYS A 248 -27.45 4.91 -13.87
CA LYS A 248 -28.59 4.81 -14.82
C LYS A 248 -28.54 5.92 -15.87
N GLU A 249 -28.23 7.15 -15.44
CA GLU A 249 -28.11 8.29 -16.34
C GLU A 249 -26.90 8.12 -17.28
N TYR A 250 -25.75 7.70 -16.77
CA TYR A 250 -24.56 7.38 -17.57
C TYR A 250 -24.85 6.30 -18.63
N LEU A 251 -25.47 5.19 -18.22
CA LEU A 251 -25.84 4.09 -19.13
C LEU A 251 -26.82 4.55 -20.23
N ARG A 252 -27.81 5.40 -19.89
CA ARG A 252 -28.72 6.01 -20.89
C ARG A 252 -27.95 6.88 -21.88
N GLN A 253 -27.02 7.73 -21.40
CA GLN A 253 -26.19 8.55 -22.27
C GLN A 253 -25.29 7.72 -23.16
N CYS A 254 -24.72 6.61 -22.66
CA CYS A 254 -23.94 5.68 -23.46
C CYS A 254 -24.79 4.98 -24.54
N ALA A 255 -26.00 4.54 -24.21
CA ALA A 255 -26.91 3.89 -25.16
C ALA A 255 -27.31 4.81 -26.31
N THR A 256 -27.50 6.09 -26.05
CA THR A 256 -27.78 7.11 -27.10
C THR A 256 -26.56 7.43 -27.96
N ARG A 257 -25.34 7.20 -27.41
CA ARG A 257 -24.06 7.48 -28.10
C ARG A 257 -23.49 6.33 -28.94
N VAL A 258 -24.03 5.11 -28.84
CA VAL A 258 -23.49 3.87 -29.49
C VAL A 258 -23.39 3.94 -31.03
N LYS A 259 -23.90 4.97 -31.68
CA LYS A 259 -23.76 5.16 -33.13
C LYS A 259 -22.48 5.90 -33.58
N SER A 260 -21.47 6.05 -32.72
CA SER A 260 -20.34 6.90 -33.06
C SER A 260 -19.08 6.12 -33.48
N THR A 261 -18.53 6.57 -34.61
CA THR A 261 -17.32 6.10 -35.28
C THR A 261 -16.07 6.11 -34.37
N SER A 262 -15.06 5.26 -34.68
CA SER A 262 -13.77 5.16 -33.99
C SER A 262 -13.10 6.54 -33.71
N TRP A 263 -13.20 7.47 -34.65
CA TRP A 263 -12.74 8.85 -34.53
C TRP A 263 -13.36 9.63 -33.35
N TYR A 264 -14.61 9.33 -33.01
CA TYR A 264 -15.30 9.96 -31.89
C TYR A 264 -14.71 9.50 -30.54
N ARG A 265 -14.30 8.24 -30.41
CA ARG A 265 -13.63 7.75 -29.19
C ARG A 265 -12.30 8.44 -28.97
N ILE A 266 -11.50 8.64 -30.02
CA ILE A 266 -10.23 9.35 -29.96
C ILE A 266 -10.45 10.82 -29.55
N ARG A 267 -11.50 11.45 -30.09
CA ARG A 267 -11.87 12.82 -29.73
C ARG A 267 -12.28 12.95 -28.27
N ILE A 268 -13.10 12.02 -27.74
CA ILE A 268 -13.47 12.00 -26.31
C ILE A 268 -12.24 11.84 -25.44
N ILE A 269 -11.35 10.90 -25.75
CA ILE A 269 -10.10 10.69 -25.01
C ILE A 269 -9.28 11.99 -24.98
N LYS A 270 -9.15 12.67 -26.12
CA LYS A 270 -8.44 13.95 -26.22
C LYS A 270 -9.12 15.04 -25.40
N GLU A 271 -10.44 15.18 -25.52
CA GLU A 271 -11.23 16.18 -24.77
C GLU A 271 -11.15 15.93 -23.27
N THR A 272 -11.24 14.67 -22.82
CA THR A 272 -11.08 14.30 -21.40
C THR A 272 -9.66 14.57 -20.93
N ALA A 273 -8.65 14.18 -21.69
CA ALA A 273 -7.25 14.38 -21.32
C ALA A 273 -6.85 15.87 -21.22
N THR A 274 -7.51 16.73 -22.03
CA THR A 274 -7.29 18.18 -22.00
C THR A 274 -8.20 18.92 -21.03
N ALA A 275 -9.17 18.25 -20.41
CA ALA A 275 -10.05 18.84 -19.42
C ALA A 275 -9.26 19.21 -18.14
N LYS A 276 -9.44 20.45 -17.64
CA LYS A 276 -8.76 20.93 -16.43
C LYS A 276 -9.01 20.02 -15.21
N GLY A 277 -10.21 19.48 -15.09
CA GLY A 277 -10.59 18.56 -14.02
C GLY A 277 -9.87 17.22 -14.07
N PHE A 278 -9.24 16.85 -15.19
CA PHE A 278 -8.47 15.62 -15.33
C PHE A 278 -6.95 15.83 -15.22
N TYR A 279 -6.39 16.76 -16.02
CA TYR A 279 -4.94 16.90 -16.09
C TYR A 279 -4.33 17.61 -14.86
N GLN A 280 -5.06 18.50 -14.19
CA GLN A 280 -4.55 19.19 -12.99
C GLN A 280 -4.34 18.24 -11.80
N PRO A 281 -5.33 17.39 -11.40
CA PRO A 281 -5.11 16.36 -10.40
C PRO A 281 -4.00 15.37 -10.79
N LEU A 282 -3.94 14.99 -12.07
CA LEU A 282 -2.92 14.07 -12.58
C LEU A 282 -1.51 14.66 -12.41
N LEU A 283 -1.27 15.89 -12.85
CA LEU A 283 0.02 16.57 -12.71
C LEU A 283 0.42 16.78 -11.24
N LEU A 284 -0.55 17.14 -10.39
CA LEU A 284 -0.30 17.27 -8.96
C LEU A 284 0.12 15.93 -8.35
N SER A 285 -0.59 14.87 -8.68
CA SER A 285 -0.28 13.52 -8.22
C SER A 285 1.09 13.06 -8.68
N MET A 286 1.42 13.28 -9.96
CA MET A 286 2.75 12.98 -10.51
C MET A 286 3.86 13.77 -9.79
N GLY A 287 3.63 15.05 -9.48
CA GLY A 287 4.58 15.89 -8.76
C GLY A 287 4.84 15.37 -7.34
N VAL A 288 3.78 15.01 -6.60
CA VAL A 288 3.90 14.48 -5.24
C VAL A 288 4.58 13.11 -5.23
N MET A 289 4.25 12.23 -6.19
CA MET A 289 4.92 10.94 -6.35
C MET A 289 6.40 11.10 -6.73
N SER A 290 6.72 12.03 -7.62
CA SER A 290 8.10 12.33 -7.98
C SER A 290 8.90 12.81 -6.77
N LEU A 291 8.33 13.67 -5.94
CA LEU A 291 8.96 14.13 -4.70
C LEU A 291 9.31 12.94 -3.78
N TYR A 292 8.40 11.98 -3.62
CA TYR A 292 8.65 10.78 -2.83
C TYR A 292 9.77 9.91 -3.43
N HIS A 293 9.68 9.56 -4.71
CA HIS A 293 10.63 8.65 -5.34
C HIS A 293 12.04 9.27 -5.49
N PHE A 294 12.12 10.55 -5.83
CA PHE A 294 13.41 11.26 -5.94
C PHE A 294 13.99 11.70 -4.60
N SER A 295 13.28 11.51 -3.48
CA SER A 295 13.85 11.79 -2.15
C SER A 295 15.04 10.91 -1.79
N GLY A 296 15.25 9.79 -2.49
CA GLY A 296 16.30 8.81 -2.21
C GLY A 296 16.02 7.92 -0.98
N LYS A 297 14.92 8.14 -0.25
CA LYS A 297 14.61 7.37 0.97
C LYS A 297 14.50 5.87 0.72
N LEU A 298 13.84 5.49 -0.39
CA LEU A 298 13.67 4.08 -0.74
C LEU A 298 15.03 3.42 -1.02
N VAL A 299 15.92 4.11 -1.71
CA VAL A 299 17.29 3.65 -1.98
C VAL A 299 18.07 3.50 -0.67
N CYS A 300 17.98 4.48 0.23
CA CYS A 300 18.63 4.39 1.54
C CYS A 300 18.10 3.20 2.37
N SER A 301 16.84 2.84 2.26
CA SER A 301 16.27 1.69 2.96
C SER A 301 16.74 0.37 2.35
N MET A 302 16.77 0.26 1.01
CA MET A 302 17.21 -0.97 0.31
C MET A 302 18.71 -1.27 0.50
N TYR A 303 19.53 -0.24 0.55
CA TYR A 303 20.98 -0.37 0.75
C TYR A 303 21.42 -0.02 2.18
N ALA A 304 20.50 -0.09 3.15
CA ALA A 304 20.78 0.32 4.53
C ALA A 304 21.93 -0.46 5.16
N VAL A 305 22.02 -1.78 4.92
CA VAL A 305 23.10 -2.62 5.45
C VAL A 305 24.45 -2.16 4.88
N ASP A 306 24.55 -1.97 3.56
CA ASP A 306 25.79 -1.55 2.90
C ASP A 306 26.22 -0.16 3.37
N LEU A 307 25.28 0.80 3.44
CA LEU A 307 25.54 2.16 3.92
C LEU A 307 26.03 2.17 5.37
N ILE A 308 25.37 1.43 6.26
CA ILE A 308 25.71 1.40 7.67
C ILE A 308 26.99 0.58 7.91
N SER A 309 27.24 -0.48 7.12
CA SER A 309 28.47 -1.26 7.22
C SER A 309 29.71 -0.43 6.86
N GLN A 310 29.63 0.44 5.87
CA GLN A 310 30.70 1.40 5.53
C GLN A 310 30.99 2.36 6.68
N ILE A 311 29.94 2.80 7.40
CA ILE A 311 30.07 3.72 8.56
C ILE A 311 30.60 2.98 9.79
N THR A 312 30.09 1.78 10.10
CA THR A 312 30.37 1.10 11.39
C THR A 312 31.53 0.13 11.34
N SER A 313 31.96 -0.28 10.15
CA SER A 313 33.01 -1.31 9.93
C SER A 313 32.70 -2.65 10.64
N SER A 314 31.44 -2.90 11.01
CA SER A 314 30.96 -4.09 11.73
C SER A 314 29.64 -4.56 11.11
N GLU A 315 29.63 -5.78 10.63
CA GLU A 315 28.45 -6.37 9.99
C GLU A 315 27.26 -6.52 10.95
N SER A 316 27.51 -6.97 12.18
CA SER A 316 26.43 -7.08 13.20
C SER A 316 25.82 -5.72 13.55
N ALA A 317 26.64 -4.66 13.64
CA ALA A 317 26.16 -3.31 13.87
C ALA A 317 25.37 -2.77 12.66
N ALA A 318 25.71 -3.17 11.42
CA ALA A 318 24.99 -2.78 10.24
C ALA A 318 23.55 -3.34 10.20
N TYR A 319 23.37 -4.61 10.50
CA TYR A 319 22.01 -5.20 10.62
C TYR A 319 21.19 -4.55 11.72
N THR A 320 21.77 -4.32 12.89
CA THR A 320 21.07 -3.63 13.99
C THR A 320 20.69 -2.19 13.58
N GLY A 321 21.59 -1.48 12.92
CA GLY A 321 21.34 -0.14 12.42
C GLY A 321 20.23 -0.09 11.36
N MET A 322 20.18 -1.07 10.45
CA MET A 322 19.09 -1.23 9.48
C MET A 322 17.75 -1.39 10.18
N LEU A 323 17.66 -2.29 11.16
CA LEU A 323 16.42 -2.53 11.91
C LEU A 323 15.95 -1.28 12.67
N ILE A 324 16.88 -0.52 13.25
CA ILE A 324 16.56 0.77 13.92
C ILE A 324 16.07 1.78 12.88
N LEU A 325 16.70 1.90 11.72
CA LEU A 325 16.31 2.83 10.67
C LEU A 325 14.89 2.53 10.15
N ASP A 326 14.56 1.25 9.97
CA ASP A 326 13.23 0.83 9.55
C ASP A 326 12.18 1.07 10.64
N ALA A 327 12.50 0.78 11.91
CA ALA A 327 11.61 1.07 13.04
C ALA A 327 11.33 2.57 13.17
N VAL A 328 12.36 3.41 13.03
CA VAL A 328 12.24 4.88 13.02
C VAL A 328 11.41 5.35 11.82
N THR A 329 11.53 4.71 10.67
CA THR A 329 10.70 4.97 9.48
C THR A 329 9.22 4.74 9.78
N ILE A 330 8.88 3.60 10.40
CA ILE A 330 7.51 3.25 10.81
C ILE A 330 6.97 4.28 11.82
N LEU A 331 7.74 4.60 12.85
CA LEU A 331 7.35 5.60 13.84
C LEU A 331 7.10 6.97 13.20
N GLY A 332 7.97 7.39 12.28
CA GLY A 332 7.80 8.64 11.52
C GLY A 332 6.50 8.65 10.73
N MET A 333 6.12 7.53 10.11
CA MET A 333 4.84 7.41 9.41
C MET A 333 3.64 7.50 10.35
N GLN A 334 3.68 6.86 11.53
CA GLN A 334 2.61 6.96 12.53
C GLN A 334 2.44 8.41 13.02
N VAL A 335 3.55 9.09 13.29
CA VAL A 335 3.56 10.52 13.65
C VAL A 335 2.98 11.35 12.51
N GLY A 336 3.35 11.09 11.27
CA GLY A 336 2.81 11.75 10.08
C GLY A 336 1.29 11.55 9.93
N CYS A 337 0.78 10.34 10.20
CA CYS A 337 -0.66 10.06 10.22
C CYS A 337 -1.41 10.92 11.25
N VAL A 338 -0.86 11.07 12.44
CA VAL A 338 -1.44 11.92 13.49
C VAL A 338 -1.38 13.39 13.09
N LEU A 339 -0.21 13.86 12.65
CA LEU A 339 0.00 15.24 12.22
C LEU A 339 -0.90 15.64 11.05
N SER A 340 -1.20 14.72 10.13
CA SER A 340 -2.11 14.99 8.99
C SER A 340 -3.55 15.31 9.40
N LYS A 341 -3.95 14.97 10.63
CA LYS A 341 -5.24 15.34 11.23
C LYS A 341 -5.20 16.70 11.95
N LEU A 342 -4.02 17.11 12.42
CA LEU A 342 -3.83 18.31 13.22
C LEU A 342 -3.40 19.51 12.38
N ILE A 343 -2.66 19.28 11.31
CA ILE A 343 -2.04 20.29 10.47
C ILE A 343 -2.58 20.17 9.04
N ASN A 344 -2.74 21.30 8.36
CA ASN A 344 -3.13 21.32 6.96
C ASN A 344 -2.13 20.49 6.12
N ARG A 345 -2.65 19.60 5.27
CA ARG A 345 -1.85 18.68 4.45
C ARG A 345 -0.77 19.36 3.62
N ARG A 346 -1.11 20.52 3.03
CA ARG A 346 -0.16 21.33 2.26
C ARG A 346 1.02 21.80 3.12
N THR A 347 0.74 22.28 4.33
CA THR A 347 1.77 22.75 5.26
C THR A 347 2.64 21.59 5.71
N LEU A 348 2.04 20.45 6.06
CA LEU A 348 2.76 19.26 6.47
C LEU A 348 3.69 18.76 5.36
N LEU A 349 3.20 18.65 4.11
CA LEU A 349 4.00 18.22 2.97
C LEU A 349 5.19 19.16 2.73
N LEU A 350 4.96 20.47 2.69
CA LEU A 350 5.99 21.46 2.39
C LEU A 350 7.03 21.57 3.51
N SER A 351 6.59 21.60 4.77
CA SER A 351 7.52 21.72 5.91
C SER A 351 8.38 20.47 6.08
N SER A 352 7.78 19.28 6.02
CA SER A 352 8.54 18.03 6.14
C SER A 352 9.49 17.81 4.97
N SER A 353 9.10 18.19 3.74
CA SER A 353 9.99 18.16 2.58
C SER A 353 11.16 19.12 2.73
N ALA A 354 10.92 20.35 3.15
CA ALA A 354 11.97 21.35 3.38
C ALA A 354 12.97 20.87 4.44
N ILE A 355 12.48 20.32 5.56
CA ILE A 355 13.32 19.74 6.62
C ILE A 355 14.12 18.56 6.06
N GLY A 356 13.50 17.65 5.30
CA GLY A 356 14.19 16.52 4.68
C GLY A 356 15.29 16.94 3.72
N ILE A 357 15.03 17.90 2.84
CA ILE A 357 16.05 18.46 1.92
C ILE A 357 17.20 19.10 2.71
N THR A 358 16.91 19.80 3.80
CA THR A 358 17.95 20.40 4.65
C THR A 358 18.85 19.34 5.28
N PHE A 359 18.27 18.25 5.82
CA PHE A 359 19.07 17.15 6.35
C PHE A 359 19.89 16.45 5.27
N LEU A 360 19.34 16.25 4.07
CA LEU A 360 20.08 15.66 2.94
C LEU A 360 21.28 16.52 2.57
N PHE A 361 21.11 17.85 2.53
CA PHE A 361 22.19 18.79 2.28
C PHE A 361 23.26 18.72 3.38
N ILE A 362 22.85 18.67 4.65
CA ILE A 362 23.78 18.57 5.79
C ILE A 362 24.56 17.24 5.72
N ILE A 363 23.91 16.12 5.40
CA ILE A 363 24.58 14.81 5.21
C ILE A 363 25.61 14.91 4.09
N SER A 364 25.23 15.47 2.94
CA SER A 364 26.13 15.63 1.80
C SER A 364 27.34 16.49 2.14
N LEU A 365 27.13 17.61 2.81
CA LEU A 365 28.20 18.51 3.25
C LEU A 365 29.12 17.82 4.27
N TYR A 366 28.54 17.12 5.24
CA TYR A 366 29.30 16.36 6.24
C TYR A 366 30.21 15.31 5.58
N LEU A 367 29.67 14.48 4.68
CA LEU A 367 30.43 13.46 3.97
C LEU A 367 31.52 14.07 3.08
N TYR A 368 31.26 15.22 2.46
CA TYR A 368 32.23 15.96 1.67
C TYR A 368 33.41 16.45 2.54
N LEU A 369 33.12 17.03 3.72
CA LEU A 369 34.13 17.49 4.66
C LEU A 369 34.98 16.36 5.26
N VAL A 370 34.36 15.20 5.51
CA VAL A 370 35.07 13.98 5.93
C VAL A 370 36.00 13.48 4.81
N ASN A 371 35.52 13.46 3.57
CA ASN A 371 36.35 13.05 2.42
C ASN A 371 37.54 13.99 2.21
N LEU A 372 37.40 15.29 2.44
CA LEU A 372 38.47 16.27 2.44
C LEU A 372 39.42 16.17 3.65
N LYS A 373 39.15 15.25 4.59
CA LYS A 373 39.90 15.09 5.86
C LYS A 373 39.93 16.35 6.73
N VAL A 374 38.96 17.26 6.55
CA VAL A 374 38.80 18.47 7.41
C VAL A 374 38.22 18.10 8.75
N ILE A 375 37.28 17.11 8.78
CA ILE A 375 36.62 16.63 9.99
C ILE A 375 36.88 15.12 10.10
N MET A 376 37.09 14.63 11.31
CA MET A 376 37.17 13.20 11.57
C MET A 376 35.74 12.59 11.48
N GLU A 377 35.66 11.45 10.83
CA GLU A 377 34.40 10.72 10.73
C GLU A 377 33.91 10.30 12.12
N ASN A 378 32.69 10.72 12.46
CA ASN A 378 32.01 10.33 13.68
C ASN A 378 30.76 9.50 13.31
N LYS A 379 30.81 8.21 13.60
CA LYS A 379 29.76 7.23 13.31
C LYS A 379 28.39 7.64 13.89
N ILE A 380 28.38 8.22 15.09
CA ILE A 380 27.15 8.66 15.74
C ILE A 380 26.49 9.80 14.95
N VAL A 381 27.29 10.77 14.51
CA VAL A 381 26.79 11.91 13.73
C VAL A 381 26.15 11.43 12.41
N SER A 382 26.81 10.51 11.71
CA SER A 382 26.29 9.93 10.45
C SER A 382 24.95 9.24 10.66
N ILE A 383 24.84 8.41 11.71
CA ILE A 383 23.59 7.69 12.04
C ILE A 383 22.48 8.66 12.44
N VAL A 384 22.77 9.65 13.29
CA VAL A 384 21.79 10.65 13.73
C VAL A 384 21.27 11.48 12.55
N LEU A 385 22.13 11.91 11.66
CA LEU A 385 21.74 12.66 10.44
C LEU A 385 20.86 11.80 9.53
N LEU A 386 21.24 10.55 9.29
CA LEU A 386 20.49 9.62 8.44
C LEU A 386 19.10 9.31 9.03
N THR A 387 19.01 9.09 10.34
CA THR A 387 17.72 8.86 11.02
C THR A 387 16.84 10.10 11.02
N SER A 388 17.41 11.29 11.24
CA SER A 388 16.67 12.56 11.18
C SER A 388 16.11 12.84 9.78
N PHE A 389 16.90 12.62 8.75
CA PHE A 389 16.44 12.65 7.35
C PHE A 389 15.29 11.68 7.13
N SER A 390 15.43 10.43 7.59
CA SER A 390 14.41 9.41 7.47
C SER A 390 13.08 9.84 8.09
N VAL A 391 13.09 10.35 9.33
CA VAL A 391 11.88 10.84 10.01
C VAL A 391 11.23 11.99 9.24
N ALA A 392 12.01 12.96 8.78
CA ALA A 392 11.48 14.11 8.05
C ALA A 392 10.72 13.70 6.77
N ILE A 393 11.31 12.80 5.98
CA ILE A 393 10.68 12.35 4.72
C ILE A 393 9.48 11.44 4.99
N THR A 394 9.52 10.63 6.03
CA THR A 394 8.42 9.70 6.34
C THR A 394 7.18 10.40 6.91
N CYS A 395 7.34 11.49 7.64
CA CYS A 395 6.22 12.25 8.21
C CYS A 395 5.34 12.95 7.16
N GLY A 396 5.83 13.27 5.97
CA GLY A 396 5.08 13.99 4.94
C GLY A 396 5.14 13.35 3.56
N PRO A 397 6.24 13.50 2.81
CA PRO A 397 6.32 13.07 1.41
C PRO A 397 5.97 11.61 1.16
N MET A 398 6.11 10.75 2.16
CA MET A 398 5.88 9.32 2.05
C MET A 398 4.42 8.91 2.27
N ILE A 399 3.69 9.61 3.15
CA ILE A 399 2.29 9.31 3.48
C ILE A 399 1.32 10.09 2.60
N MET A 400 1.65 11.34 2.26
CA MET A 400 0.74 12.24 1.55
C MET A 400 0.31 11.74 0.17
N PRO A 401 1.14 11.07 -0.65
CA PRO A 401 0.71 10.59 -1.96
C PRO A 401 -0.57 9.74 -1.89
N SER A 402 -0.64 8.76 -1.00
CA SER A 402 -1.79 7.86 -0.88
C SER A 402 -3.07 8.60 -0.47
N THR A 403 -2.97 9.55 0.47
CA THR A 403 -4.12 10.36 0.91
C THR A 403 -4.60 11.32 -0.17
N ILE A 404 -3.68 11.96 -0.88
CA ILE A 404 -4.00 12.89 -1.98
C ILE A 404 -4.65 12.14 -3.14
N PHE A 405 -4.17 10.94 -3.50
CA PHE A 405 -4.80 10.12 -4.52
C PHE A 405 -6.24 9.77 -4.17
N GLY A 406 -6.49 9.32 -2.93
CA GLY A 406 -7.83 8.95 -2.48
C GLY A 406 -8.85 10.09 -2.49
N GLU A 407 -8.39 11.36 -2.47
CA GLU A 407 -9.26 12.54 -2.48
C GLU A 407 -9.38 13.22 -3.86
N LEU A 408 -8.36 13.10 -4.71
CA LEU A 408 -8.37 13.74 -6.02
C LEU A 408 -9.12 12.93 -7.09
N ILE A 409 -9.22 11.62 -6.92
CA ILE A 409 -9.81 10.71 -7.91
C ILE A 409 -11.31 10.53 -7.67
N PHE A 410 -11.81 10.79 -6.48
CA PHE A 410 -13.19 10.58 -6.04
C PHE A 410 -13.77 11.80 -5.34
#